data_51bb5b18bac45ec47afe8713cafdc9ec
#
_entry.id   51bb5b18bac45ec47afe8713cafdc9ec
#
_cell.length_a   1.000
_cell.length_b   1.000
_cell.length_c   1.000
_cell.angle_alpha   90.00
_cell.angle_beta   90.00
_cell.angle_gamma   90.00
#
_symmetry.space_group_name_H-M   'P 1'
#
loop_
_entity.id
_entity.type
_entity.pdbx_description
1 polymer ?
#
loop_
_entity_poly.entity_id
_entity_poly.type
_entity_poly.pdbx_seq_one_letter_code
_entity_poly.pdbx_strand_id
1 'polypeptide(L)'
;FAWAALSFFIRLSMQNAPLLKVAALASTFNGIFVSILFFFTVILVDNLFFSSITTYILIVVTGFMMIALSRLSYYYAIGQIGPSRTIPIAASTPAVSAYLASLFLNEPITLKMLLGLVVLMVGVIYVVRSSVSLQDSQDSKSKKRIILGYLSAGATTLNWSLCGTMLKAISKDLPTEYGPFGTSMFVINIGCVFAWLLYVFFKPKDIEKRKFPKKNWKWLICAAVCQTIAIPCYTNALSYTLVVNVSSITALQPLVVILVSKIFLDQIEKINMKLIGGALMSVVGTILILLSF
;
A
#
# COMPACT_ATOMS: atom_id res chain seq x y z
N PHE A 1 3.47 1.65 -10.55
CA PHE A 1 2.84 2.87 -11.06
C PHE A 1 1.49 3.16 -10.39
N ALA A 2 0.54 2.22 -10.40
CA ALA A 2 -0.81 2.44 -9.88
C ALA A 2 -0.84 2.87 -8.41
N TRP A 3 -0.03 2.26 -7.52
CA TRP A 3 0.06 2.69 -6.12
C TRP A 3 0.71 4.05 -5.91
N ALA A 4 1.63 4.46 -6.78
CA ALA A 4 2.19 5.80 -6.74
C ALA A 4 1.14 6.85 -7.09
N ALA A 5 0.37 6.62 -8.17
CA ALA A 5 -0.76 7.45 -8.56
C ALA A 5 -1.86 7.48 -7.47
N LEU A 6 -2.16 6.33 -6.86
CA LEU A 6 -3.08 6.23 -5.72
C LEU A 6 -2.70 7.20 -4.60
N SER A 7 -1.42 7.22 -4.20
CA SER A 7 -0.94 8.05 -3.09
C SER A 7 -1.18 9.54 -3.34
N PHE A 8 -0.99 9.96 -4.58
CA PHE A 8 -1.26 11.32 -5.05
C PHE A 8 -2.77 11.64 -5.02
N PHE A 9 -3.60 10.79 -5.61
CA PHE A 9 -5.04 11.01 -5.66
C PHE A 9 -5.70 10.97 -4.27
N ILE A 10 -5.23 10.10 -3.37
CA ILE A 10 -5.69 10.07 -1.97
C ILE A 10 -5.36 11.38 -1.26
N ARG A 11 -4.15 11.92 -1.43
CA ARG A 11 -3.80 13.22 -0.83
C ARG A 11 -4.73 14.32 -1.30
N LEU A 12 -5.04 14.38 -2.59
CA LEU A 12 -5.98 15.37 -3.14
C LEU A 12 -7.41 15.15 -2.62
N SER A 13 -7.84 13.90 -2.46
CA SER A 13 -9.17 13.57 -1.95
C SER A 13 -9.34 13.87 -0.46
N MET A 14 -8.24 13.95 0.30
CA MET A 14 -8.23 14.26 1.73
C MET A 14 -8.28 15.77 2.03
N GLN A 15 -8.17 16.63 1.03
CA GLN A 15 -8.26 18.08 1.25
C GLN A 15 -9.64 18.45 1.80
N ASN A 16 -9.64 19.03 3.02
CA ASN A 16 -10.87 19.43 3.75
C ASN A 16 -11.89 18.29 3.96
N ALA A 17 -11.45 17.04 3.92
CA ALA A 17 -12.27 15.86 4.14
C ALA A 17 -11.77 15.02 5.33
N PRO A 18 -12.67 14.43 6.14
CA PRO A 18 -12.27 13.61 7.27
C PRO A 18 -11.70 12.26 6.81
N LEU A 19 -10.58 11.86 7.45
CA LEU A 19 -9.81 10.66 7.12
C LEU A 19 -10.68 9.40 7.02
N LEU A 20 -11.47 9.11 8.05
CA LEU A 20 -12.32 7.91 8.10
C LEU A 20 -13.34 7.88 6.96
N LYS A 21 -13.90 9.04 6.61
CA LYS A 21 -14.86 9.16 5.50
C LYS A 21 -14.18 8.91 4.15
N VAL A 22 -12.97 9.46 3.94
CA VAL A 22 -12.17 9.20 2.73
C VAL A 22 -11.83 7.71 2.63
N ALA A 23 -11.39 7.08 3.72
CA ALA A 23 -11.03 5.67 3.74
C ALA A 23 -12.24 4.77 3.43
N ALA A 24 -13.41 5.03 4.05
CA ALA A 24 -14.62 4.27 3.79
C ALA A 24 -15.11 4.43 2.34
N LEU A 25 -15.20 5.66 1.84
CA LEU A 25 -15.65 5.93 0.47
C LEU A 25 -14.68 5.35 -0.57
N ALA A 26 -13.36 5.47 -0.37
CA ALA A 26 -12.36 4.87 -1.26
C ALA A 26 -12.50 3.35 -1.28
N SER A 27 -12.76 2.73 -0.12
CA SER A 27 -13.03 1.30 -0.03
C SER A 27 -14.30 0.91 -0.78
N THR A 28 -15.38 1.69 -0.67
CA THR A 28 -16.64 1.43 -1.38
C THR A 28 -16.43 1.41 -2.90
N PHE A 29 -15.81 2.45 -3.46
CA PHE A 29 -15.55 2.48 -4.91
C PHE A 29 -14.63 1.34 -5.34
N ASN A 30 -13.62 1.02 -4.54
CA ASN A 30 -12.74 -0.11 -4.82
C ASN A 30 -13.52 -1.43 -4.80
N GLY A 31 -14.40 -1.65 -3.82
CA GLY A 31 -15.28 -2.82 -3.75
C GLY A 31 -16.23 -2.90 -4.95
N ILE A 32 -16.86 -1.79 -5.33
CA ILE A 32 -17.75 -1.73 -6.50
C ILE A 32 -17.00 -2.12 -7.79
N PHE A 33 -15.85 -1.48 -8.06
CA PHE A 33 -15.08 -1.76 -9.26
C PHE A 33 -14.55 -3.19 -9.32
N VAL A 34 -14.08 -3.72 -8.18
CA VAL A 34 -13.64 -5.10 -8.08
C VAL A 34 -14.81 -6.06 -8.26
N SER A 35 -15.99 -5.77 -7.70
CA SER A 35 -17.17 -6.63 -7.86
C SER A 35 -17.66 -6.66 -9.31
N ILE A 36 -17.59 -5.55 -10.04
CA ILE A 36 -17.87 -5.51 -11.48
C ILE A 36 -16.90 -6.42 -12.24
N LEU A 37 -15.60 -6.30 -11.98
CA LEU A 37 -14.58 -7.15 -12.59
C LEU A 37 -14.79 -8.63 -12.21
N PHE A 38 -15.14 -8.92 -10.94
CA PHE A 38 -15.43 -10.25 -10.45
C PHE A 38 -16.62 -10.89 -11.18
N PHE A 39 -17.68 -10.14 -11.39
CA PHE A 39 -18.86 -10.62 -12.12
C PHE A 39 -18.48 -11.13 -13.51
N PHE A 40 -17.66 -10.40 -14.24
CA PHE A 40 -17.17 -10.85 -15.56
C PHE A 40 -16.24 -12.07 -15.46
N THR A 41 -15.44 -12.18 -14.39
CA THR A 41 -14.52 -13.33 -14.20
C THR A 41 -15.26 -14.60 -13.79
N VAL A 42 -16.28 -14.50 -12.92
CA VAL A 42 -17.11 -15.66 -12.50
C VAL A 42 -17.83 -16.30 -13.67
N ILE A 43 -18.25 -15.51 -14.67
CA ILE A 43 -18.89 -16.04 -15.90
C ILE A 43 -17.88 -16.89 -16.71
N LEU A 44 -16.58 -16.66 -16.53
CA LEU A 44 -15.51 -17.31 -17.32
C LEU A 44 -14.81 -18.46 -16.58
N VAL A 45 -15.09 -18.67 -15.28
CA VAL A 45 -14.34 -19.60 -14.42
C VAL A 45 -15.29 -20.50 -13.61
N ASP A 46 -15.21 -21.80 -13.87
CA ASP A 46 -16.15 -22.78 -13.28
C ASP A 46 -15.96 -23.08 -11.79
N ASN A 47 -14.80 -22.79 -11.17
CA ASN A 47 -14.51 -23.13 -9.76
C ASN A 47 -13.67 -22.07 -9.06
N LEU A 48 -14.32 -21.22 -8.24
CA LEU A 48 -13.69 -20.19 -7.42
C LEU A 48 -13.71 -20.51 -5.91
N PHE A 49 -13.98 -21.75 -5.52
CA PHE A 49 -14.06 -22.12 -4.10
C PHE A 49 -12.70 -22.62 -3.59
N PHE A 50 -12.32 -22.14 -2.40
CA PHE A 50 -11.11 -22.58 -1.71
C PHE A 50 -11.36 -23.95 -1.06
N SER A 51 -10.34 -24.80 -1.06
CA SER A 51 -10.43 -26.15 -0.52
C SER A 51 -10.36 -26.18 1.02
N SER A 52 -9.75 -25.18 1.64
CA SER A 52 -9.44 -25.17 3.08
C SER A 52 -10.17 -24.07 3.85
N ILE A 53 -10.72 -24.41 5.02
CA ILE A 53 -11.28 -23.45 5.97
C ILE A 53 -10.24 -22.44 6.45
N THR A 54 -8.97 -22.86 6.57
CA THR A 54 -7.86 -22.00 6.93
C THR A 54 -7.68 -20.87 5.93
N THR A 55 -7.84 -21.15 4.64
CA THR A 55 -7.74 -20.17 3.58
C THR A 55 -8.86 -19.13 3.66
N TYR A 56 -10.08 -19.52 3.99
CA TYR A 56 -11.15 -18.55 4.25
C TYR A 56 -10.86 -17.64 5.44
N ILE A 57 -10.32 -18.18 6.54
CA ILE A 57 -9.90 -17.38 7.69
C ILE A 57 -8.79 -16.41 7.29
N LEU A 58 -7.79 -16.87 6.55
CA LEU A 58 -6.71 -16.01 6.05
C LEU A 58 -7.22 -14.88 5.14
N ILE A 59 -8.21 -15.15 4.28
CA ILE A 59 -8.85 -14.14 3.43
C ILE A 59 -9.51 -13.05 4.30
N VAL A 60 -10.27 -13.45 5.32
CA VAL A 60 -10.95 -12.51 6.23
C VAL A 60 -9.93 -11.65 6.97
N VAL A 61 -8.90 -12.26 7.56
CA VAL A 61 -7.83 -11.57 8.29
C VAL A 61 -7.05 -10.64 7.36
N THR A 62 -6.68 -11.12 6.18
CA THR A 62 -5.95 -10.31 5.19
C THR A 62 -6.80 -9.13 4.70
N GLY A 63 -8.09 -9.33 4.44
CA GLY A 63 -9.01 -8.27 4.06
C GLY A 63 -9.12 -7.20 5.13
N PHE A 64 -9.29 -7.58 6.40
CA PHE A 64 -9.30 -6.66 7.53
C PHE A 64 -7.98 -5.88 7.63
N MET A 65 -6.86 -6.58 7.64
CA MET A 65 -5.54 -5.97 7.81
C MET A 65 -5.17 -5.07 6.63
N MET A 66 -5.37 -5.54 5.40
CA MET A 66 -4.91 -4.85 4.18
C MET A 66 -5.78 -3.63 3.82
N ILE A 67 -7.10 -3.82 3.83
CA ILE A 67 -8.03 -2.79 3.32
C ILE A 67 -8.54 -1.88 4.43
N ALA A 68 -8.81 -2.41 5.63
CA ALA A 68 -9.31 -1.57 6.71
C ALA A 68 -8.15 -0.96 7.53
N LEU A 69 -7.33 -1.78 8.17
CA LEU A 69 -6.31 -1.31 9.13
C LEU A 69 -5.13 -0.61 8.45
N SER A 70 -4.53 -1.23 7.42
CA SER A 70 -3.37 -0.65 6.73
C SER A 70 -3.72 0.64 6.01
N ARG A 71 -4.91 0.71 5.41
CA ARG A 71 -5.37 1.91 4.69
C ARG A 71 -5.58 3.07 5.65
N LEU A 72 -6.17 2.83 6.81
CA LEU A 72 -6.33 3.86 7.85
C LEU A 72 -4.97 4.35 8.36
N SER A 73 -4.06 3.44 8.68
CA SER A 73 -2.71 3.77 9.15
C SER A 73 -1.94 4.57 8.10
N TYR A 74 -2.00 4.14 6.83
CA TYR A 74 -1.33 4.81 5.72
C TYR A 74 -1.87 6.22 5.46
N TYR A 75 -3.20 6.37 5.42
CA TYR A 75 -3.83 7.68 5.20
C TYR A 75 -3.61 8.60 6.39
N TYR A 76 -3.61 8.07 7.62
CA TYR A 76 -3.27 8.84 8.81
C TYR A 76 -1.82 9.35 8.73
N ALA A 77 -0.87 8.48 8.40
CA ALA A 77 0.53 8.85 8.22
C ALA A 77 0.69 9.95 7.15
N ILE A 78 0.07 9.79 5.96
CA ILE A 78 0.08 10.83 4.91
C ILE A 78 -0.52 12.15 5.42
N GLY A 79 -1.58 12.10 6.22
CA GLY A 79 -2.21 13.27 6.80
C GLY A 79 -1.33 14.00 7.82
N GLN A 80 -0.50 13.27 8.58
CA GLN A 80 0.35 13.85 9.63
C GLN A 80 1.73 14.28 9.14
N ILE A 81 2.44 13.40 8.42
CA ILE A 81 3.84 13.62 8.03
C ILE A 81 4.03 13.82 6.51
N GLY A 82 2.95 13.74 5.74
CA GLY A 82 2.95 13.91 4.29
C GLY A 82 3.40 12.65 3.53
N PRO A 83 3.13 12.56 2.21
CA PRO A 83 3.51 11.41 1.38
C PRO A 83 5.02 11.28 1.23
N SER A 84 5.77 12.38 1.13
CA SER A 84 7.24 12.38 0.97
C SER A 84 7.98 11.69 2.12
N ARG A 85 7.39 11.63 3.33
CA ARG A 85 7.93 10.92 4.50
C ARG A 85 7.31 9.53 4.66
N THR A 86 6.01 9.39 4.39
CA THR A 86 5.29 8.13 4.56
C THR A 86 5.71 7.07 3.54
N ILE A 87 5.82 7.45 2.26
CA ILE A 87 6.11 6.52 1.17
C ILE A 87 7.48 5.86 1.30
N PRO A 88 8.57 6.60 1.61
CA PRO A 88 9.87 5.96 1.84
C PRO A 88 9.88 4.97 3.01
N ILE A 89 9.13 5.25 4.10
CA ILE A 89 9.02 4.30 5.21
C ILE A 89 8.28 3.05 4.74
N ALA A 90 7.19 3.20 4.00
CA ALA A 90 6.47 2.09 3.41
C ALA A 90 7.33 1.30 2.39
N ALA A 91 8.28 1.96 1.72
CA ALA A 91 9.23 1.31 0.81
C ALA A 91 10.25 0.39 1.53
N SER A 92 10.28 0.35 2.87
CA SER A 92 11.02 -0.66 3.63
C SER A 92 10.32 -2.03 3.72
N THR A 93 9.09 -2.15 3.20
CA THR A 93 8.32 -3.39 3.12
C THR A 93 9.13 -4.62 2.64
N PRO A 94 10.02 -4.56 1.64
CA PRO A 94 10.76 -5.74 1.19
C PRO A 94 11.62 -6.39 2.28
N ALA A 95 12.23 -5.60 3.16
CA ALA A 95 13.05 -6.14 4.25
C ALA A 95 12.21 -6.94 5.25
N VAL A 96 11.06 -6.38 5.63
CA VAL A 96 10.13 -7.06 6.54
C VAL A 96 9.46 -8.25 5.85
N SER A 97 9.10 -8.12 4.58
CA SER A 97 8.50 -9.21 3.79
C SER A 97 9.45 -10.38 3.60
N ALA A 98 10.74 -10.12 3.36
CA ALA A 98 11.75 -11.18 3.25
C ALA A 98 11.84 -12.01 4.53
N TYR A 99 11.89 -11.35 5.69
CA TYR A 99 11.91 -12.00 6.98
C TYR A 99 10.63 -12.83 7.23
N LEU A 100 9.45 -12.24 7.01
CA LEU A 100 8.18 -12.94 7.22
C LEU A 100 7.97 -14.10 6.23
N ALA A 101 8.33 -13.93 4.96
CA ALA A 101 8.22 -14.97 3.96
C ALA A 101 9.20 -16.14 4.24
N SER A 102 10.37 -15.86 4.77
CA SER A 102 11.29 -16.90 5.24
C SER A 102 10.71 -17.70 6.40
N LEU A 103 10.08 -17.04 7.38
CA LEU A 103 9.49 -17.68 8.55
C LEU A 103 8.23 -18.51 8.22
N PHE A 104 7.32 -17.96 7.41
CA PHE A 104 6.00 -18.56 7.20
C PHE A 104 5.87 -19.36 5.91
N LEU A 105 6.68 -19.05 4.90
CA LEU A 105 6.62 -19.68 3.57
C LEU A 105 7.87 -20.50 3.23
N ASN A 106 8.87 -20.53 4.12
CA ASN A 106 10.18 -21.12 3.91
C ASN A 106 10.89 -20.60 2.64
N GLU A 107 10.68 -19.31 2.32
CA GLU A 107 11.39 -18.68 1.20
C GLU A 107 12.87 -18.49 1.55
N PRO A 108 13.81 -18.86 0.66
CA PRO A 108 15.23 -18.77 0.95
C PRO A 108 15.71 -17.32 1.00
N ILE A 109 16.58 -17.01 1.96
CA ILE A 109 17.27 -15.72 2.04
C ILE A 109 18.71 -15.93 1.61
N THR A 110 19.08 -15.40 0.44
CA THR A 110 20.45 -15.48 -0.07
C THR A 110 21.31 -14.32 0.43
N LEU A 111 22.63 -14.48 0.46
CA LEU A 111 23.53 -13.40 0.85
C LEU A 111 23.42 -12.19 -0.11
N LYS A 112 23.26 -12.45 -1.42
CA LYS A 112 23.05 -11.40 -2.42
C LYS A 112 21.78 -10.59 -2.14
N MET A 113 20.70 -11.28 -1.77
CA MET A 113 19.44 -10.67 -1.37
C MET A 113 19.61 -9.77 -0.13
N LEU A 114 20.35 -10.24 0.89
CA LEU A 114 20.64 -9.43 2.08
C LEU A 114 21.42 -8.16 1.73
N LEU A 115 22.42 -8.25 0.87
CA LEU A 115 23.16 -7.09 0.39
C LEU A 115 22.25 -6.11 -0.34
N GLY A 116 21.38 -6.60 -1.23
CA GLY A 116 20.38 -5.77 -1.90
C GLY A 116 19.42 -5.08 -0.95
N LEU A 117 18.94 -5.80 0.09
CA LEU A 117 18.08 -5.23 1.13
C LEU A 117 18.78 -4.13 1.92
N VAL A 118 20.06 -4.31 2.28
CA VAL A 118 20.85 -3.28 2.97
C VAL A 118 20.97 -2.03 2.10
N VAL A 119 21.34 -2.16 0.83
CA VAL A 119 21.46 -1.03 -0.11
C VAL A 119 20.11 -0.32 -0.27
N LEU A 120 19.01 -1.07 -0.42
CA LEU A 120 17.66 -0.53 -0.51
C LEU A 120 17.30 0.26 0.76
N MET A 121 17.56 -0.30 1.94
CA MET A 121 17.26 0.36 3.22
C MET A 121 18.07 1.65 3.42
N VAL A 122 19.36 1.65 3.04
CA VAL A 122 20.19 2.87 3.08
C VAL A 122 19.60 3.93 2.14
N GLY A 123 19.18 3.55 0.93
CA GLY A 123 18.51 4.45 0.00
C GLY A 123 17.22 5.05 0.60
N VAL A 124 16.37 4.23 1.20
CA VAL A 124 15.15 4.66 1.88
C VAL A 124 15.44 5.64 3.02
N ILE A 125 16.39 5.31 3.89
CA ILE A 125 16.81 6.20 5.01
C ILE A 125 17.30 7.54 4.48
N TYR A 126 18.07 7.52 3.39
CA TYR A 126 18.59 8.74 2.78
C TYR A 126 17.46 9.63 2.22
N VAL A 127 16.47 9.04 1.56
CA VAL A 127 15.25 9.73 1.10
C VAL A 127 14.50 10.34 2.27
N VAL A 128 14.26 9.58 3.35
CA VAL A 128 13.57 10.07 4.55
C VAL A 128 14.29 11.28 5.15
N ARG A 129 15.61 11.17 5.36
CA ARG A 129 16.41 12.25 5.95
C ARG A 129 16.43 13.52 5.09
N SER A 130 16.52 13.35 3.76
CA SER A 130 16.52 14.50 2.85
C SER A 130 15.16 15.20 2.79
N SER A 131 14.07 14.46 2.94
CA SER A 131 12.71 15.01 2.96
C SER A 131 12.39 15.75 4.27
N VAL A 132 12.93 15.29 5.40
CA VAL A 132 12.74 15.93 6.72
C VAL A 132 13.37 17.33 6.75
N SER A 133 14.58 17.51 6.21
CA SER A 133 15.32 18.77 6.25
C SER A 133 14.65 19.92 5.48
N LEU A 134 13.74 19.63 4.57
CA LEU A 134 13.06 20.63 3.72
C LEU A 134 11.76 21.18 4.34
N GLN A 135 11.19 20.50 5.33
CA GLN A 135 9.85 20.81 5.85
C GLN A 135 9.82 21.30 7.30
N ASP A 136 10.95 21.26 8.02
CA ASP A 136 11.00 21.65 9.44
C ASP A 136 10.75 23.14 9.72
N SER A 137 10.65 23.96 8.68
CA SER A 137 10.46 25.42 8.81
C SER A 137 8.99 25.88 8.78
N GLN A 138 8.00 25.01 8.55
CA GLN A 138 6.61 25.44 8.32
C GLN A 138 5.51 24.75 9.13
N ASP A 139 5.76 23.70 9.91
CA ASP A 139 4.67 22.94 10.54
C ASP A 139 4.63 23.12 12.07
N SER A 140 3.64 23.89 12.54
CA SER A 140 3.27 24.04 13.97
C SER A 140 2.58 22.81 14.57
N LYS A 141 2.67 21.63 13.94
CA LYS A 141 2.05 20.41 14.46
C LYS A 141 2.75 19.95 15.72
N SER A 142 1.97 19.58 16.73
CA SER A 142 2.48 19.00 17.97
C SER A 142 3.42 17.81 17.67
N LYS A 143 4.58 17.73 18.35
CA LYS A 143 5.54 16.63 18.28
C LYS A 143 4.87 15.25 18.41
N LYS A 144 3.83 15.14 19.26
CA LYS A 144 3.05 13.93 19.44
C LYS A 144 2.37 13.46 18.14
N ARG A 145 1.81 14.36 17.34
CA ARG A 145 1.15 14.02 16.06
C ARG A 145 2.15 13.54 15.02
N ILE A 146 3.33 14.14 14.99
CA ILE A 146 4.43 13.74 14.10
C ILE A 146 4.91 12.32 14.45
N ILE A 147 5.15 12.04 15.72
CA ILE A 147 5.55 10.71 16.20
C ILE A 147 4.48 9.66 15.83
N LEU A 148 3.19 9.95 16.09
CA LEU A 148 2.08 9.07 15.71
C LEU A 148 2.03 8.84 14.19
N GLY A 149 2.37 9.85 13.38
CA GLY A 149 2.49 9.71 11.92
C GLY A 149 3.58 8.72 11.52
N TYR A 150 4.76 8.79 12.14
CA TYR A 150 5.86 7.84 11.91
C TYR A 150 5.51 6.42 12.37
N LEU A 151 4.91 6.28 13.56
CA LEU A 151 4.45 4.98 14.06
C LEU A 151 3.40 4.36 13.15
N SER A 152 2.46 5.17 12.64
CA SER A 152 1.45 4.70 11.68
C SER A 152 2.05 4.29 10.34
N ALA A 153 3.10 4.97 9.85
CA ALA A 153 3.83 4.56 8.66
C ALA A 153 4.54 3.21 8.88
N GLY A 154 5.19 3.02 10.03
CA GLY A 154 5.80 1.74 10.41
C GLY A 154 4.76 0.61 10.54
N ALA A 155 3.62 0.87 11.17
CA ALA A 155 2.51 -0.08 11.26
C ALA A 155 1.98 -0.47 9.87
N THR A 156 1.91 0.48 8.94
CA THR A 156 1.54 0.20 7.55
C THR A 156 2.53 -0.76 6.88
N THR A 157 3.83 -0.53 7.07
CA THR A 157 4.90 -1.41 6.54
C THR A 157 4.75 -2.85 7.05
N LEU A 158 4.57 -3.02 8.36
CA LEU A 158 4.34 -4.33 8.97
C LEU A 158 3.10 -5.02 8.43
N ASN A 159 1.98 -4.30 8.38
CA ASN A 159 0.72 -4.83 7.87
C ASN A 159 0.82 -5.24 6.38
N TRP A 160 1.43 -4.41 5.54
CA TRP A 160 1.59 -4.74 4.12
C TRP A 160 2.49 -5.95 3.91
N SER A 161 3.56 -6.08 4.70
CA SER A 161 4.45 -7.24 4.65
C SER A 161 3.73 -8.53 5.04
N LEU A 162 2.96 -8.51 6.14
CA LEU A 162 2.12 -9.62 6.56
C LEU A 162 1.08 -9.98 5.50
N CYS A 163 0.36 -8.98 4.98
CA CYS A 163 -0.65 -9.20 3.94
C CYS A 163 -0.06 -9.80 2.66
N GLY A 164 1.12 -9.36 2.22
CA GLY A 164 1.82 -9.95 1.08
C GLY A 164 2.15 -11.43 1.28
N THR A 165 2.64 -11.80 2.46
CA THR A 165 2.92 -13.18 2.84
C THR A 165 1.64 -14.02 2.90
N MET A 166 0.56 -13.49 3.49
CA MET A 166 -0.75 -14.17 3.55
C MET A 166 -1.36 -14.33 2.15
N LEU A 167 -1.33 -13.29 1.30
CA LEU A 167 -1.83 -13.37 -0.08
C LEU A 167 -1.13 -14.46 -0.87
N LYS A 168 0.19 -14.61 -0.71
CA LYS A 168 0.91 -15.71 -1.35
C LYS A 168 0.52 -17.07 -0.79
N ALA A 169 0.33 -17.19 0.52
CA ALA A 169 -0.14 -18.44 1.13
C ALA A 169 -1.54 -18.83 0.60
N ILE A 170 -2.45 -17.88 0.53
CA ILE A 170 -3.81 -18.07 0.01
C ILE A 170 -3.77 -18.46 -1.49
N SER A 171 -2.96 -17.78 -2.29
CA SER A 171 -2.91 -18.04 -3.74
C SER A 171 -2.37 -19.44 -4.10
N LYS A 172 -1.66 -20.11 -3.19
CA LYS A 172 -1.22 -21.50 -3.37
C LYS A 172 -2.36 -22.51 -3.26
N ASP A 173 -3.45 -22.17 -2.59
CA ASP A 173 -4.62 -23.04 -2.39
C ASP A 173 -5.56 -23.06 -3.61
N LEU A 174 -5.40 -22.14 -4.54
CA LEU A 174 -6.10 -22.08 -5.81
C LEU A 174 -5.13 -22.30 -6.97
N PRO A 175 -5.00 -23.52 -7.49
CA PRO A 175 -4.04 -23.85 -8.54
C PRO A 175 -4.46 -23.37 -9.94
N THR A 176 -5.50 -22.58 -10.08
CA THR A 176 -6.01 -22.07 -11.34
C THR A 176 -5.35 -20.74 -11.73
N GLU A 177 -5.23 -20.47 -13.03
CA GLU A 177 -4.70 -19.20 -13.56
C GLU A 177 -5.42 -17.95 -12.99
N TYR A 178 -6.68 -18.10 -12.62
CA TYR A 178 -7.52 -17.04 -12.06
C TYR A 178 -7.54 -17.00 -10.53
N GLY A 179 -6.95 -17.97 -9.86
CA GLY A 179 -6.93 -18.08 -8.41
C GLY A 179 -6.40 -16.83 -7.70
N PRO A 180 -5.24 -16.28 -8.08
CA PRO A 180 -4.71 -15.06 -7.49
C PRO A 180 -5.61 -13.84 -7.69
N PHE A 181 -6.28 -13.75 -8.82
CA PHE A 181 -7.21 -12.68 -9.13
C PHE A 181 -8.49 -12.79 -8.28
N GLY A 182 -9.09 -13.98 -8.20
CA GLY A 182 -10.23 -14.27 -7.34
C GLY A 182 -9.91 -14.00 -5.86
N THR A 183 -8.76 -14.46 -5.38
CA THR A 183 -8.27 -14.16 -4.02
C THR A 183 -8.27 -12.67 -3.73
N SER A 184 -7.71 -11.86 -4.63
CA SER A 184 -7.64 -10.41 -4.43
C SER A 184 -9.03 -9.77 -4.35
N MET A 185 -9.99 -10.28 -5.12
CA MET A 185 -11.38 -9.82 -5.11
C MET A 185 -12.08 -10.12 -3.80
N PHE A 186 -11.96 -11.34 -3.26
CA PHE A 186 -12.52 -11.69 -1.95
C PHE A 186 -11.91 -10.83 -0.85
N VAL A 187 -10.57 -10.70 -0.82
CA VAL A 187 -9.84 -9.87 0.16
C VAL A 187 -10.30 -8.41 0.12
N ILE A 188 -10.46 -7.82 -1.07
CA ILE A 188 -10.91 -6.43 -1.22
C ILE A 188 -12.34 -6.27 -0.72
N ASN A 189 -13.28 -7.13 -1.13
CA ASN A 189 -14.68 -7.00 -0.75
C ASN A 189 -14.88 -7.18 0.75
N ILE A 190 -14.29 -8.22 1.36
CA ILE A 190 -14.33 -8.42 2.81
C ILE A 190 -13.71 -7.25 3.54
N GLY A 191 -12.56 -6.76 3.08
CA GLY A 191 -11.91 -5.61 3.68
C GLY A 191 -12.72 -4.31 3.57
N CYS A 192 -13.52 -4.15 2.50
CA CYS A 192 -14.46 -3.03 2.38
C CYS A 192 -15.55 -3.07 3.45
N VAL A 193 -16.08 -4.26 3.76
CA VAL A 193 -17.05 -4.42 4.86
C VAL A 193 -16.43 -3.98 6.17
N PHE A 194 -15.20 -4.42 6.48
CA PHE A 194 -14.51 -4.00 7.70
C PHE A 194 -14.19 -2.49 7.73
N ALA A 195 -13.83 -1.89 6.61
CA ALA A 195 -13.59 -0.45 6.54
C ALA A 195 -14.87 0.35 6.86
N TRP A 196 -16.03 -0.12 6.40
CA TRP A 196 -17.33 0.44 6.76
C TRP A 196 -17.69 0.22 8.23
N LEU A 197 -17.46 -0.96 8.77
CA LEU A 197 -17.66 -1.24 10.20
C LEU A 197 -16.81 -0.28 11.04
N LEU A 198 -15.52 -0.12 10.73
CA LEU A 198 -14.66 0.83 11.44
C LEU A 198 -15.19 2.28 11.30
N TYR A 199 -15.67 2.68 10.12
CA TYR A 199 -16.27 4.00 9.94
C TYR A 199 -17.51 4.18 10.82
N VAL A 200 -18.42 3.22 10.86
CA VAL A 200 -19.66 3.30 11.65
C VAL A 200 -19.38 3.36 13.15
N PHE A 201 -18.44 2.52 13.64
CA PHE A 201 -18.13 2.44 15.07
C PHE A 201 -17.29 3.63 15.57
N PHE A 202 -16.38 4.13 14.76
CA PHE A 202 -15.42 5.16 15.19
C PHE A 202 -15.67 6.54 14.58
N LYS A 203 -16.78 6.74 13.85
CA LYS A 203 -17.11 8.06 13.30
C LYS A 203 -17.38 9.07 14.43
N PRO A 204 -16.62 10.17 14.54
CA PRO A 204 -16.96 11.23 15.46
C PRO A 204 -18.26 11.92 15.02
N LYS A 205 -19.15 12.24 15.99
CA LYS A 205 -20.46 12.87 15.74
C LYS A 205 -20.35 14.17 14.91
N ASP A 206 -19.26 14.93 15.08
CA ASP A 206 -19.03 16.18 14.35
C ASP A 206 -18.60 16.00 12.89
N ILE A 207 -18.08 14.82 12.53
CA ILE A 207 -17.60 14.51 11.16
C ILE A 207 -18.77 14.20 10.22
N GLU A 208 -19.86 13.66 10.74
CA GLU A 208 -21.03 13.29 9.93
C GLU A 208 -21.68 14.52 9.27
N LYS A 209 -21.65 15.67 9.94
CA LYS A 209 -22.22 16.94 9.45
C LYS A 209 -21.41 17.56 8.31
N ARG A 210 -20.14 17.20 8.14
CA ARG A 210 -19.31 17.74 7.05
C ARG A 210 -19.59 16.98 5.75
N LYS A 211 -20.24 17.66 4.79
CA LYS A 211 -20.42 17.12 3.44
C LYS A 211 -19.05 16.88 2.79
N PHE A 212 -18.89 15.73 2.13
CA PHE A 212 -17.68 15.47 1.36
C PHE A 212 -17.60 16.44 0.18
N PRO A 213 -16.48 17.18 -0.02
CA PRO A 213 -16.39 18.19 -1.06
C PRO A 213 -16.60 17.61 -2.45
N LYS A 214 -17.48 18.21 -3.27
CA LYS A 214 -17.78 17.73 -4.63
C LYS A 214 -16.51 17.59 -5.49
N LYS A 215 -15.55 18.51 -5.36
CA LYS A 215 -14.27 18.50 -6.09
C LYS A 215 -13.43 17.23 -5.79
N ASN A 216 -13.58 16.62 -4.63
CA ASN A 216 -12.75 15.51 -4.19
C ASN A 216 -13.20 14.16 -4.75
N TRP A 217 -14.46 14.05 -5.24
CA TRP A 217 -15.01 12.81 -5.76
C TRP A 217 -14.20 12.25 -6.93
N LYS A 218 -13.81 13.10 -7.88
CA LYS A 218 -12.99 12.68 -9.03
C LYS A 218 -11.67 12.04 -8.59
N TRP A 219 -11.00 12.63 -7.63
CA TRP A 219 -9.73 12.11 -7.11
C TRP A 219 -9.91 10.81 -6.35
N LEU A 220 -11.02 10.69 -5.62
CA LEU A 220 -11.37 9.47 -4.91
C LEU A 220 -11.65 8.31 -5.87
N ILE A 221 -12.39 8.57 -6.96
CA ILE A 221 -12.67 7.57 -8.00
C ILE A 221 -11.37 7.15 -8.70
N CYS A 222 -10.53 8.10 -9.10
CA CYS A 222 -9.21 7.78 -9.68
C CYS A 222 -8.35 6.92 -8.73
N ALA A 223 -8.35 7.25 -7.44
CA ALA A 223 -7.64 6.46 -6.43
C ALA A 223 -8.20 5.03 -6.34
N ALA A 224 -9.52 4.86 -6.36
CA ALA A 224 -10.16 3.56 -6.30
C ALA A 224 -9.85 2.70 -7.55
N VAL A 225 -9.86 3.30 -8.74
CA VAL A 225 -9.47 2.62 -9.99
C VAL A 225 -8.01 2.14 -9.91
N CYS A 226 -7.09 3.01 -9.48
CA CYS A 226 -5.69 2.64 -9.30
C CYS A 226 -5.53 1.45 -8.34
N GLN A 227 -6.26 1.44 -7.23
CA GLN A 227 -6.23 0.36 -6.25
C GLN A 227 -6.81 -0.94 -6.80
N THR A 228 -7.91 -0.84 -7.57
CA THR A 228 -8.57 -1.99 -8.20
C THR A 228 -7.67 -2.71 -9.20
N ILE A 229 -6.79 -1.98 -9.88
CA ILE A 229 -5.80 -2.56 -10.79
C ILE A 229 -4.59 -3.10 -10.00
N ALA A 230 -4.13 -2.35 -9.00
CA ALA A 230 -2.87 -2.64 -8.31
C ALA A 230 -2.90 -3.94 -7.51
N ILE A 231 -3.97 -4.22 -6.75
CA ILE A 231 -4.04 -5.39 -5.87
C ILE A 231 -4.09 -6.70 -6.67
N PRO A 232 -4.96 -6.88 -7.67
CA PRO A 232 -4.95 -8.09 -8.47
C PRO A 232 -3.63 -8.33 -9.20
N CYS A 233 -3.02 -7.28 -9.78
CA CYS A 233 -1.70 -7.39 -10.39
C CYS A 233 -0.62 -7.82 -9.40
N TYR A 234 -0.66 -7.27 -8.17
CA TYR A 234 0.27 -7.64 -7.11
C TYR A 234 0.08 -9.09 -6.68
N THR A 235 -1.16 -9.53 -6.44
CA THR A 235 -1.49 -10.89 -6.03
C THR A 235 -1.12 -11.90 -7.13
N ASN A 236 -1.38 -11.56 -8.38
CA ASN A 236 -0.96 -12.38 -9.51
C ASN A 236 0.56 -12.50 -9.60
N ALA A 237 1.30 -11.42 -9.44
CA ALA A 237 2.76 -11.45 -9.42
C ALA A 237 3.31 -12.35 -8.29
N LEU A 238 2.66 -12.36 -7.12
CA LEU A 238 3.04 -13.21 -5.98
C LEU A 238 2.92 -14.72 -6.29
N SER A 239 2.07 -15.13 -7.22
CA SER A 239 1.95 -16.55 -7.59
C SER A 239 3.14 -17.04 -8.40
N TYR A 240 3.82 -16.16 -9.13
CA TYR A 240 4.94 -16.52 -10.01
C TYR A 240 6.33 -16.37 -9.40
N THR A 241 6.48 -15.56 -8.33
CA THR A 241 7.81 -15.27 -7.77
C THR A 241 7.76 -15.08 -6.25
N LEU A 242 8.93 -14.89 -5.63
CA LEU A 242 9.05 -14.70 -4.18
C LEU A 242 8.41 -13.38 -3.73
N VAL A 243 7.92 -13.35 -2.48
CA VAL A 243 7.30 -12.17 -1.89
C VAL A 243 8.26 -10.97 -1.89
N VAL A 244 9.55 -11.24 -1.62
CA VAL A 244 10.58 -10.20 -1.61
C VAL A 244 10.77 -9.54 -2.98
N ASN A 245 10.71 -10.32 -4.07
CA ASN A 245 10.89 -9.77 -5.41
C ASN A 245 9.76 -8.81 -5.77
N VAL A 246 8.51 -9.21 -5.52
CA VAL A 246 7.33 -8.36 -5.80
C VAL A 246 7.34 -7.12 -4.92
N SER A 247 7.65 -7.26 -3.62
CA SER A 247 7.72 -6.14 -2.69
C SER A 247 8.86 -5.18 -3.02
N SER A 248 10.00 -5.67 -3.52
CA SER A 248 11.14 -4.84 -3.94
C SER A 248 10.81 -3.98 -5.16
N ILE A 249 10.05 -4.52 -6.14
CA ILE A 249 9.56 -3.73 -7.27
C ILE A 249 8.58 -2.65 -6.79
N THR A 250 7.72 -2.96 -5.82
CA THR A 250 6.81 -1.96 -5.25
C THR A 250 7.53 -0.89 -4.44
N ALA A 251 8.69 -1.19 -3.87
CA ALA A 251 9.54 -0.23 -3.17
C ALA A 251 10.13 0.87 -4.08
N LEU A 252 10.03 0.74 -5.41
CA LEU A 252 10.35 1.80 -6.37
C LEU A 252 9.26 2.90 -6.46
N GLN A 253 8.15 2.74 -5.75
CA GLN A 253 7.07 3.72 -5.70
C GLN A 253 7.52 5.16 -5.41
N PRO A 254 8.47 5.45 -4.49
CA PRO A 254 8.96 6.81 -4.24
C PRO A 254 9.51 7.50 -5.48
N LEU A 255 10.18 6.76 -6.39
CA LEU A 255 10.69 7.33 -7.64
C LEU A 255 9.57 7.87 -8.52
N VAL A 256 8.52 7.06 -8.68
CA VAL A 256 7.36 7.45 -9.49
C VAL A 256 6.65 8.65 -8.86
N VAL A 257 6.52 8.66 -7.53
CA VAL A 257 5.92 9.79 -6.80
C VAL A 257 6.75 11.07 -7.00
N ILE A 258 8.08 11.00 -6.92
CA ILE A 258 8.96 12.15 -7.17
C ILE A 258 8.77 12.68 -8.60
N LEU A 259 8.74 11.79 -9.59
CA LEU A 259 8.53 12.19 -10.99
C LEU A 259 7.16 12.86 -11.21
N VAL A 260 6.10 12.27 -10.65
CA VAL A 260 4.74 12.81 -10.72
C VAL A 260 4.63 14.14 -9.96
N SER A 261 5.24 14.23 -8.79
CA SER A 261 5.26 15.47 -8.00
C SER A 261 5.97 16.60 -8.75
N LYS A 262 7.05 16.30 -9.47
CA LYS A 262 7.75 17.30 -10.30
C LYS A 262 6.87 17.84 -11.44
N ILE A 263 6.06 16.99 -12.06
CA ILE A 263 5.22 17.38 -13.19
C ILE A 263 3.97 18.15 -12.73
N PHE A 264 3.36 17.77 -11.60
CA PHE A 264 2.05 18.26 -11.18
C PHE A 264 2.06 19.14 -9.92
N LEU A 265 3.17 19.19 -9.17
CA LEU A 265 3.25 19.80 -7.84
C LEU A 265 4.51 20.66 -7.65
N ASP A 266 5.08 21.23 -8.72
CA ASP A 266 6.34 22.02 -8.70
C ASP A 266 6.36 23.12 -7.61
N GLN A 267 5.19 23.55 -7.12
CA GLN A 267 5.06 24.54 -6.05
C GLN A 267 4.99 23.97 -4.62
N ILE A 268 4.85 22.65 -4.48
CA ILE A 268 4.56 22.02 -3.17
C ILE A 268 5.74 21.21 -2.63
N GLU A 269 6.58 20.63 -3.47
CA GLU A 269 7.72 19.80 -3.05
C GLU A 269 9.01 20.20 -3.79
N LYS A 270 9.98 20.74 -3.06
CA LYS A 270 11.32 21.02 -3.61
C LYS A 270 12.09 19.69 -3.73
N ILE A 271 12.40 19.29 -4.97
CA ILE A 271 13.22 18.11 -5.24
C ILE A 271 14.69 18.47 -5.03
N ASN A 272 15.35 17.79 -4.08
CA ASN A 272 16.77 17.96 -3.83
C ASN A 272 17.56 16.80 -4.46
N MET A 273 18.80 17.06 -4.88
CA MET A 273 19.72 16.03 -5.40
C MET A 273 19.93 14.87 -4.42
N LYS A 274 19.85 15.13 -3.12
CA LYS A 274 19.87 14.08 -2.08
C LYS A 274 18.70 13.11 -2.18
N LEU A 275 17.50 13.60 -2.51
CA LEU A 275 16.31 12.80 -2.70
C LEU A 275 16.49 11.86 -3.92
N ILE A 276 17.02 12.38 -5.02
CA ILE A 276 17.33 11.61 -6.24
C ILE A 276 18.38 10.53 -5.95
N GLY A 277 19.45 10.87 -5.23
CA GLY A 277 20.49 9.91 -4.86
C GLY A 277 19.96 8.75 -4.01
N GLY A 278 19.13 9.01 -2.99
CA GLY A 278 18.51 7.98 -2.18
C GLY A 278 17.53 7.09 -2.99
N ALA A 279 16.80 7.70 -3.92
CA ALA A 279 15.90 6.99 -4.80
C ALA A 279 16.66 6.07 -5.77
N LEU A 280 17.78 6.52 -6.35
CA LEU A 280 18.66 5.68 -7.19
C LEU A 280 19.27 4.52 -6.40
N MET A 281 19.70 4.75 -5.15
CA MET A 281 20.17 3.67 -4.28
C MET A 281 19.08 2.62 -4.04
N SER A 282 17.82 3.04 -3.84
CA SER A 282 16.70 2.11 -3.70
C SER A 282 16.50 1.25 -4.97
N VAL A 283 16.69 1.83 -6.17
CA VAL A 283 16.65 1.07 -7.44
C VAL A 283 17.77 0.05 -7.50
N VAL A 284 19.00 0.45 -7.19
CA VAL A 284 20.16 -0.46 -7.19
C VAL A 284 19.93 -1.61 -6.22
N GLY A 285 19.46 -1.32 -5.00
CA GLY A 285 19.12 -2.35 -4.02
C GLY A 285 18.05 -3.32 -4.54
N THR A 286 17.00 -2.81 -5.20
CA THR A 286 15.96 -3.64 -5.82
C THR A 286 16.53 -4.54 -6.93
N ILE A 287 17.37 -4.01 -7.80
CA ILE A 287 18.02 -4.79 -8.87
C ILE A 287 18.89 -5.91 -8.28
N LEU A 288 19.66 -5.62 -7.23
CA LEU A 288 20.48 -6.63 -6.55
C LEU A 288 19.62 -7.76 -5.95
N ILE A 289 18.45 -7.43 -5.38
CA ILE A 289 17.51 -8.43 -4.89
C ILE A 289 16.98 -9.29 -6.03
N LEU A 290 16.55 -8.68 -7.14
CA LEU A 290 16.02 -9.41 -8.29
C LEU A 290 17.07 -10.31 -8.97
N LEU A 291 18.35 -9.92 -8.95
CA LEU A 291 19.46 -10.70 -9.50
C LEU A 291 20.01 -11.76 -8.51
N SER A 292 19.39 -11.90 -7.34
CA SER A 292 19.83 -12.88 -6.33
C SER A 292 19.33 -14.30 -6.57
N PHE A 293 18.50 -14.49 -7.60
CA PHE A 293 17.89 -15.77 -7.99
C PHE A 293 18.20 -16.15 -9.42
#